data_91cf8c4ea840d0f43a957dadb6462e21
#
_entry.id   91cf8c4ea840d0f43a957dadb6462e21
#
_cell.length_a   1.000
_cell.length_b   1.000
_cell.length_c   1.000
_cell.angle_alpha   90.00
_cell.angle_beta   90.00
_cell.angle_gamma   90.00
#
_symmetry.space_group_name_H-M   'P 1'
#
loop_
_entity.id
_entity.type
_entity.pdbx_description
1 polymer ?
#
loop_
_entity_poly.entity_id
_entity_poly.type
_entity_poly.pdbx_seq_one_letter_code
_entity_poly.pdbx_strand_id
1 'polypeptide(L)'
;MARLRPRQRKEPALGWAGLGGLLLLLLAIASGGALAYFYFSTPARPVLDAQTLCPVNGPQGITVVLVDTSDDLPETTQREILGQLDDMITTLPPFYRLDIRVLDIAGVRSRSLFSKCNPGDGEGLSEWTDNPRIARLRWIEDFRKPAALAMKSSIAAAKANSSPIMAAIQDIAIDQFSSAAGKDAKKTLYVISDMIEHTRNYSQYARAGDLSFQRYKQSPAYLKFRTDLHGATVIIRYVTRQVNGQPLLDGTKHVEFWKDWIEDNRGIFGGAKRLQGA
;
A
#
# COMPACT_ATOMS: atom_id res chain seq x y z
N MET A 1 72.62 44.88 -55.40
CA MET A 1 71.31 45.14 -54.62
C MET A 1 70.39 43.96 -54.83
N ALA A 2 70.34 43.06 -53.87
CA ALA A 2 69.49 41.89 -53.95
C ALA A 2 68.15 42.19 -53.22
N ARG A 3 67.03 42.12 -53.94
CA ARG A 3 65.70 42.33 -53.41
C ARG A 3 65.21 41.01 -52.75
N LEU A 4 65.08 41.05 -51.46
CA LEU A 4 64.43 39.99 -50.70
C LEU A 4 62.89 39.98 -50.98
N ARG A 5 62.37 38.87 -51.52
CA ARG A 5 60.90 38.62 -51.66
C ARG A 5 60.26 38.28 -50.33
N PRO A 6 59.11 38.87 -49.97
CA PRO A 6 58.42 38.51 -48.75
C PRO A 6 57.84 37.10 -48.88
N ARG A 7 58.09 36.30 -47.85
CA ARG A 7 57.57 34.93 -47.72
C ARG A 7 56.06 35.00 -47.33
N GLN A 8 55.21 34.75 -48.30
CA GLN A 8 53.77 34.62 -48.00
C GLN A 8 53.55 33.46 -47.01
N ARG A 9 53.05 33.76 -45.82
CA ARG A 9 52.54 32.79 -44.89
C ARG A 9 51.21 32.19 -45.49
N LYS A 10 51.24 30.95 -45.92
CA LYS A 10 50.01 30.18 -46.25
C LYS A 10 49.23 29.95 -44.96
N GLU A 11 48.08 30.54 -44.84
CA GLU A 11 47.14 30.16 -43.80
C GLU A 11 46.77 28.71 -44.00
N PRO A 12 46.73 27.90 -42.95
CA PRO A 12 46.30 26.51 -43.07
C PRO A 12 44.81 26.51 -43.40
N ALA A 13 44.44 26.26 -44.64
CA ALA A 13 43.09 25.95 -45.02
C ALA A 13 42.73 24.68 -44.26
N LEU A 14 41.63 24.75 -43.46
CA LEU A 14 41.09 23.61 -42.72
C LEU A 14 40.68 22.55 -43.78
N GLY A 15 41.56 21.61 -44.05
CA GLY A 15 41.28 20.54 -45.03
C GLY A 15 40.15 19.64 -44.52
N TRP A 16 39.55 18.89 -45.41
CA TRP A 16 38.44 17.94 -45.10
C TRP A 16 38.70 17.05 -43.88
N ALA A 17 39.98 16.73 -43.60
CA ALA A 17 40.40 16.02 -42.41
C ALA A 17 40.20 16.83 -41.11
N GLY A 18 40.39 18.14 -41.13
CA GLY A 18 40.14 19.03 -40.00
C GLY A 18 38.64 19.22 -39.70
N LEU A 19 37.83 19.32 -40.77
CA LEU A 19 36.35 19.36 -40.63
C LEU A 19 35.81 18.04 -40.06
N GLY A 20 36.32 16.90 -40.52
CA GLY A 20 35.96 15.59 -39.98
C GLY A 20 36.34 15.40 -38.52
N GLY A 21 37.55 15.89 -38.13
CA GLY A 21 38.00 15.88 -36.74
C GLY A 21 37.13 16.77 -35.80
N LEU A 22 36.75 17.96 -36.29
CA LEU A 22 35.85 18.85 -35.53
C LEU A 22 34.46 18.23 -35.33
N LEU A 23 33.91 17.59 -36.36
CA LEU A 23 32.62 16.93 -36.31
C LEU A 23 32.62 15.75 -35.31
N LEU A 24 33.68 14.94 -35.31
CA LEU A 24 33.86 13.86 -34.33
C LEU A 24 33.98 14.39 -32.90
N LEU A 25 34.70 15.49 -32.69
CA LEU A 25 34.84 16.14 -31.39
C LEU A 25 33.46 16.64 -30.88
N LEU A 26 32.69 17.30 -31.74
CA LEU A 26 31.34 17.77 -31.40
C LEU A 26 30.41 16.61 -31.08
N LEU A 27 30.45 15.51 -31.83
CA LEU A 27 29.71 14.31 -31.55
C LEU A 27 30.10 13.68 -30.19
N ALA A 28 31.40 13.62 -29.91
CA ALA A 28 31.87 13.10 -28.60
C ALA A 28 31.40 13.98 -27.42
N ILE A 29 31.47 15.31 -27.57
CA ILE A 29 30.98 16.25 -26.56
C ILE A 29 29.45 16.14 -26.39
N ALA A 30 28.71 16.06 -27.49
CA ALA A 30 27.24 15.91 -27.45
C ALA A 30 26.84 14.57 -26.79
N SER A 31 27.51 13.48 -27.16
CA SER A 31 27.27 12.16 -26.57
C SER A 31 27.64 12.11 -25.08
N GLY A 32 28.79 12.67 -24.70
CA GLY A 32 29.20 12.78 -23.30
C GLY A 32 28.27 13.67 -22.49
N GLY A 33 27.84 14.79 -23.05
CA GLY A 33 26.83 15.68 -22.43
C GLY A 33 25.47 15.00 -22.23
N ALA A 34 25.01 14.26 -23.24
CA ALA A 34 23.77 13.49 -23.16
C ALA A 34 23.87 12.40 -22.07
N LEU A 35 24.95 11.63 -22.05
CA LEU A 35 25.17 10.60 -21.02
C LEU A 35 25.22 11.22 -19.62
N ALA A 36 25.94 12.31 -19.44
CA ALA A 36 26.01 13.04 -18.17
C ALA A 36 24.63 13.57 -17.77
N TYR A 37 23.88 14.15 -18.70
CA TYR A 37 22.52 14.60 -18.45
C TYR A 37 21.60 13.45 -17.97
N PHE A 38 21.59 12.32 -18.66
CA PHE A 38 20.80 11.14 -18.26
C PHE A 38 21.24 10.60 -16.90
N TYR A 39 22.56 10.54 -16.65
CA TYR A 39 23.08 10.04 -15.36
C TYR A 39 22.67 10.94 -14.19
N PHE A 40 22.77 12.25 -14.31
CA PHE A 40 22.42 13.20 -13.25
C PHE A 40 20.92 13.48 -13.15
N SER A 41 20.14 13.26 -14.23
CA SER A 41 18.69 13.46 -14.25
C SER A 41 17.91 12.23 -13.76
N THR A 42 18.55 11.04 -13.68
CA THR A 42 17.91 9.84 -13.17
C THR A 42 17.86 9.92 -11.64
N PRO A 43 16.65 9.96 -11.02
CA PRO A 43 16.55 10.03 -9.57
C PRO A 43 17.18 8.78 -8.96
N ALA A 44 18.06 9.00 -7.97
CA ALA A 44 18.70 7.91 -7.23
C ALA A 44 17.62 7.05 -6.55
N ARG A 45 17.76 5.74 -6.68
CA ARG A 45 16.84 4.82 -5.99
C ARG A 45 17.03 4.90 -4.48
N PRO A 46 15.96 4.81 -3.72
CA PRO A 46 16.06 4.75 -2.28
C PRO A 46 16.81 3.48 -1.86
N VAL A 47 17.67 3.62 -0.86
CA VAL A 47 18.27 2.47 -0.18
C VAL A 47 17.17 1.77 0.60
N LEU A 48 17.02 0.46 0.39
CA LEU A 48 16.00 -0.36 1.03
C LEU A 48 16.61 -1.11 2.22
N ASP A 49 15.87 -1.16 3.31
CA ASP A 49 16.15 -2.06 4.43
C ASP A 49 16.00 -3.53 4.00
N ALA A 50 16.95 -4.37 4.37
CA ALA A 50 17.01 -5.74 3.89
C ALA A 50 15.89 -6.66 4.42
N GLN A 51 15.31 -6.34 5.58
CA GLN A 51 14.29 -7.17 6.23
C GLN A 51 12.88 -6.73 5.80
N THR A 52 12.64 -5.42 5.83
CA THR A 52 11.32 -4.84 5.55
C THR A 52 11.13 -4.46 4.09
N LEU A 53 12.20 -4.41 3.30
CA LEU A 53 12.21 -3.90 1.91
C LEU A 53 11.73 -2.45 1.80
N CYS A 54 11.59 -1.73 2.90
CA CYS A 54 11.17 -0.35 2.92
C CYS A 54 12.35 0.60 2.70
N PRO A 55 12.13 1.76 2.08
CA PRO A 55 13.13 2.81 2.05
C PRO A 55 13.56 3.18 3.48
N VAL A 56 14.83 3.43 3.70
CA VAL A 56 15.37 3.84 5.02
C VAL A 56 14.76 5.15 5.53
N ASN A 57 14.27 5.99 4.63
CA ASN A 57 13.56 7.23 4.94
C ASN A 57 12.05 7.03 5.20
N GLY A 58 11.56 5.78 5.21
CA GLY A 58 10.16 5.43 5.41
C GLY A 58 9.40 5.11 4.11
N PRO A 59 8.23 4.46 4.23
CA PRO A 59 7.39 4.10 3.09
C PRO A 59 6.71 5.32 2.47
N GLN A 60 6.51 5.31 1.15
CA GLN A 60 5.77 6.36 0.44
C GLN A 60 4.26 6.27 0.66
N GLY A 61 3.78 5.10 1.00
CA GLY A 61 2.39 4.84 1.38
C GLY A 61 2.29 3.63 2.29
N ILE A 62 1.18 3.55 3.03
CA ILE A 62 0.89 2.46 3.96
C ILE A 62 -0.49 1.91 3.60
N THR A 63 -0.51 0.64 3.21
CA THR A 63 -1.73 -0.12 2.96
C THR A 63 -1.83 -1.22 3.99
N VAL A 64 -2.86 -1.17 4.81
CA VAL A 64 -3.16 -2.21 5.81
C VAL A 64 -4.39 -2.99 5.34
N VAL A 65 -4.33 -4.31 5.44
CA VAL A 65 -5.47 -5.20 5.21
C VAL A 65 -5.77 -5.90 6.52
N LEU A 66 -6.90 -5.57 7.13
CA LEU A 66 -7.42 -6.23 8.31
C LEU A 66 -8.45 -7.29 7.90
N VAL A 67 -8.19 -8.55 8.22
CA VAL A 67 -9.10 -9.65 7.96
C VAL A 67 -9.74 -10.09 9.26
N ASP A 68 -11.06 -10.00 9.30
CA ASP A 68 -11.86 -10.55 10.39
C ASP A 68 -12.15 -12.03 10.10
N THR A 69 -11.70 -12.87 11.00
CA THR A 69 -11.84 -14.33 10.92
C THR A 69 -12.70 -14.88 12.04
N SER A 70 -13.51 -14.03 12.67
CA SER A 70 -14.42 -14.45 13.76
C SER A 70 -15.45 -15.49 13.28
N ASP A 71 -15.74 -15.51 11.99
CA ASP A 71 -16.71 -16.42 11.38
C ASP A 71 -16.16 -17.14 10.15
N ASP A 72 -16.79 -18.28 9.80
CA ASP A 72 -16.48 -18.99 8.55
C ASP A 72 -16.89 -18.17 7.34
N LEU A 73 -15.95 -18.03 6.41
CA LEU A 73 -16.23 -17.44 5.11
C LEU A 73 -16.59 -18.55 4.10
N PRO A 74 -17.68 -18.42 3.33
CA PRO A 74 -17.97 -19.33 2.22
C PRO A 74 -16.81 -19.41 1.23
N GLU A 75 -16.60 -20.56 0.59
CA GLU A 75 -15.49 -20.74 -0.37
C GLU A 75 -15.52 -19.73 -1.52
N THR A 76 -16.71 -19.34 -1.97
CA THR A 76 -16.88 -18.32 -3.01
C THR A 76 -16.33 -16.97 -2.57
N THR A 77 -16.65 -16.58 -1.33
CA THR A 77 -16.15 -15.35 -0.70
C THR A 77 -14.65 -15.42 -0.49
N GLN A 78 -14.11 -16.55 0.00
CA GLN A 78 -12.67 -16.76 0.15
C GLN A 78 -11.92 -16.59 -1.16
N ARG A 79 -12.43 -17.19 -2.27
CA ARG A 79 -11.83 -17.05 -3.61
C ARG A 79 -11.86 -15.61 -4.12
N GLU A 80 -12.98 -14.90 -3.91
CA GLU A 80 -13.07 -13.49 -4.28
C GLU A 80 -12.07 -12.62 -3.51
N ILE A 81 -11.95 -12.82 -2.19
CA ILE A 81 -10.98 -12.12 -1.34
C ILE A 81 -9.55 -12.37 -1.84
N LEU A 82 -9.20 -13.63 -2.08
CA LEU A 82 -7.85 -13.98 -2.56
C LEU A 82 -7.55 -13.34 -3.93
N GLY A 83 -8.51 -13.30 -4.84
CA GLY A 83 -8.37 -12.63 -6.13
C GLY A 83 -8.17 -11.12 -5.97
N GLN A 84 -9.01 -10.44 -5.19
CA GLN A 84 -8.86 -9.00 -4.95
C GLN A 84 -7.53 -8.63 -4.28
N LEU A 85 -6.97 -9.52 -3.50
CA LEU A 85 -5.70 -9.30 -2.84
C LEU A 85 -4.48 -9.58 -3.72
N ASP A 86 -4.56 -10.57 -4.61
CA ASP A 86 -3.52 -10.73 -5.64
C ASP A 86 -3.48 -9.51 -6.56
N ASP A 87 -4.64 -8.98 -6.95
CA ASP A 87 -4.73 -7.72 -7.69
C ASP A 87 -4.12 -6.54 -6.91
N MET A 88 -4.42 -6.44 -5.62
CA MET A 88 -3.84 -5.40 -4.75
C MET A 88 -2.33 -5.54 -4.63
N ILE A 89 -1.80 -6.74 -4.43
CA ILE A 89 -0.36 -7.00 -4.32
C ILE A 89 0.36 -6.62 -5.62
N THR A 90 -0.25 -6.94 -6.77
CA THR A 90 0.34 -6.66 -8.09
C THR A 90 0.26 -5.18 -8.48
N THR A 91 -0.78 -4.48 -8.05
CA THR A 91 -0.99 -3.05 -8.38
C THR A 91 -0.47 -2.09 -7.32
N LEU A 92 0.02 -2.60 -6.17
CA LEU A 92 0.58 -1.76 -5.12
C LEU A 92 1.80 -1.00 -5.65
N PRO A 93 1.86 0.33 -5.55
CA PRO A 93 3.00 1.09 -6.05
C PRO A 93 4.32 0.68 -5.37
N PRO A 94 5.47 0.81 -6.06
CA PRO A 94 6.77 0.62 -5.43
C PRO A 94 6.93 1.48 -4.17
N PHE A 95 7.63 0.94 -3.18
CA PHE A 95 7.92 1.60 -1.89
C PHE A 95 6.71 1.86 -0.98
N TYR A 96 5.52 1.36 -1.35
CA TYR A 96 4.38 1.30 -0.45
C TYR A 96 4.50 0.08 0.45
N ARG A 97 4.22 0.25 1.75
CA ARG A 97 4.16 -0.85 2.71
C ARG A 97 2.80 -1.53 2.63
N LEU A 98 2.82 -2.86 2.53
CA LEU A 98 1.66 -3.70 2.73
C LEU A 98 1.78 -4.38 4.09
N ASP A 99 0.76 -4.22 4.95
CA ASP A 99 0.64 -4.89 6.24
C ASP A 99 -0.66 -5.70 6.27
N ILE A 100 -0.54 -7.02 6.33
CA ILE A 100 -1.67 -7.95 6.38
C ILE A 100 -1.86 -8.38 7.82
N ARG A 101 -3.03 -8.09 8.39
CA ARG A 101 -3.38 -8.30 9.79
C ARG A 101 -4.65 -9.12 9.94
N VAL A 102 -4.73 -9.85 11.04
CA VAL A 102 -5.94 -10.54 11.50
C VAL A 102 -6.37 -10.00 12.85
N LEU A 103 -7.67 -10.18 13.18
CA LEU A 103 -8.14 -9.91 14.54
C LEU A 103 -7.44 -10.86 15.53
N ASP A 104 -6.78 -10.28 16.52
CA ASP A 104 -6.29 -11.01 17.68
C ASP A 104 -7.32 -10.90 18.82
N ILE A 105 -8.18 -11.90 18.90
CA ILE A 105 -9.31 -11.92 19.82
C ILE A 105 -8.85 -12.00 21.27
N ALA A 106 -7.79 -12.77 21.54
CA ALA A 106 -7.24 -12.92 22.88
C ALA A 106 -6.62 -11.63 23.40
N GLY A 107 -5.92 -10.90 22.52
CA GLY A 107 -5.29 -9.62 22.83
C GLY A 107 -6.18 -8.41 22.66
N VAL A 108 -7.39 -8.58 22.09
CA VAL A 108 -8.28 -7.44 21.71
C VAL A 108 -7.53 -6.41 20.87
N ARG A 109 -6.81 -6.88 19.85
CA ARG A 109 -5.90 -6.11 18.97
C ARG A 109 -5.94 -6.62 17.55
N SER A 110 -5.03 -6.13 16.75
CA SER A 110 -4.66 -6.72 15.47
C SER A 110 -3.29 -7.42 15.56
N ARG A 111 -3.10 -8.50 14.82
CA ARG A 111 -1.82 -9.21 14.72
C ARG A 111 -1.34 -9.20 13.28
N SER A 112 -0.15 -8.65 13.03
CA SER A 112 0.46 -8.66 11.70
C SER A 112 0.95 -10.06 11.33
N LEU A 113 0.62 -10.49 10.12
CA LEU A 113 1.10 -11.72 9.49
C LEU A 113 2.19 -11.43 8.45
N PHE A 114 2.15 -10.23 7.87
CA PHE A 114 3.09 -9.78 6.86
C PHE A 114 3.19 -8.26 6.90
N SER A 115 4.40 -7.70 6.89
CA SER A 115 4.62 -6.26 6.84
C SER A 115 5.91 -5.95 6.10
N LYS A 116 5.83 -5.65 4.80
CA LYS A 116 6.96 -5.26 3.95
C LYS A 116 6.56 -4.22 2.92
N CYS A 117 7.54 -3.47 2.43
CA CYS A 117 7.34 -2.58 1.29
C CYS A 117 7.50 -3.34 -0.04
N ASN A 118 6.72 -2.92 -1.05
CA ASN A 118 6.91 -3.37 -2.41
C ASN A 118 8.26 -2.84 -2.95
N PRO A 119 9.26 -3.69 -3.25
CA PRO A 119 10.57 -3.23 -3.75
C PRO A 119 10.52 -2.79 -5.22
N GLY A 120 9.37 -2.96 -5.89
CA GLY A 120 9.23 -2.84 -7.34
C GLY A 120 9.57 -4.15 -8.07
N ASP A 121 8.80 -4.44 -9.12
CA ASP A 121 8.93 -5.68 -9.91
C ASP A 121 9.95 -5.58 -11.05
N GLY A 122 10.63 -4.46 -11.16
CA GLY A 122 11.60 -4.20 -12.22
C GLY A 122 11.04 -3.56 -13.49
N GLU A 123 9.74 -3.28 -13.54
CA GLU A 123 9.15 -2.54 -14.66
C GLU A 123 9.75 -1.14 -14.77
N GLY A 124 10.08 -0.72 -15.99
CA GLY A 124 10.71 0.57 -16.25
C GLY A 124 12.19 0.65 -15.89
N LEU A 125 12.83 -0.44 -15.46
CA LEU A 125 14.25 -0.50 -15.24
C LEU A 125 15.04 -0.60 -16.53
N SER A 126 16.16 0.12 -16.61
CA SER A 126 17.12 0.00 -17.71
C SER A 126 17.94 -1.29 -17.54
N GLU A 127 18.02 -2.11 -18.58
CA GLU A 127 18.93 -3.28 -18.60
C GLU A 127 20.40 -2.89 -18.50
N TRP A 128 20.75 -1.65 -18.81
CA TRP A 128 22.14 -1.15 -18.82
C TRP A 128 22.62 -0.71 -17.44
N THR A 129 21.72 -0.18 -16.60
CA THR A 129 22.07 0.37 -15.28
C THR A 129 21.59 -0.51 -14.13
N ASP A 130 20.58 -1.32 -14.40
CA ASP A 130 19.90 -2.16 -13.42
C ASP A 130 19.67 -3.55 -14.00
N ASN A 131 19.35 -4.51 -13.15
CA ASN A 131 18.99 -5.85 -13.61
C ASN A 131 17.49 -6.13 -13.36
N PRO A 132 16.60 -5.85 -14.36
CA PRO A 132 15.17 -6.05 -14.22
C PRO A 132 14.79 -7.47 -13.81
N ARG A 133 15.54 -8.48 -14.28
CA ARG A 133 15.29 -9.89 -13.94
C ARG A 133 15.53 -10.18 -12.46
N ILE A 134 16.62 -9.65 -11.89
CA ILE A 134 16.90 -9.80 -10.45
C ILE A 134 15.85 -9.02 -9.63
N ALA A 135 15.47 -7.81 -10.03
CA ALA A 135 14.43 -7.04 -9.37
C ALA A 135 13.10 -7.81 -9.34
N ARG A 136 12.71 -8.41 -10.47
CA ARG A 136 11.49 -9.22 -10.56
C ARG A 136 11.55 -10.48 -9.71
N LEU A 137 12.68 -11.20 -9.70
CA LEU A 137 12.86 -12.37 -8.84
C LEU A 137 12.75 -11.98 -7.36
N ARG A 138 13.41 -10.90 -6.94
CA ARG A 138 13.33 -10.38 -5.58
C ARG A 138 11.89 -9.98 -5.21
N TRP A 139 11.18 -9.29 -6.10
CA TRP A 139 9.79 -8.95 -5.88
C TRP A 139 8.91 -10.19 -5.70
N ILE A 140 9.10 -11.23 -6.53
CA ILE A 140 8.34 -12.48 -6.41
C ILE A 140 8.65 -13.21 -5.10
N GLU A 141 9.94 -13.42 -4.79
CA GLU A 141 10.35 -14.28 -3.67
C GLU A 141 10.21 -13.60 -2.31
N ASP A 142 10.56 -12.31 -2.21
CA ASP A 142 10.65 -11.62 -0.93
C ASP A 142 9.38 -10.83 -0.59
N PHE A 143 8.52 -10.53 -1.57
CA PHE A 143 7.31 -9.73 -1.39
C PHE A 143 6.04 -10.49 -1.81
N ARG A 144 5.84 -10.80 -3.10
CA ARG A 144 4.57 -11.35 -3.61
C ARG A 144 4.20 -12.69 -3.00
N LYS A 145 5.09 -13.67 -3.03
CA LYS A 145 4.82 -15.01 -2.47
C LYS A 145 4.54 -14.98 -0.97
N PRO A 146 5.38 -14.31 -0.12
CA PRO A 146 5.10 -14.20 1.29
C PRO A 146 3.80 -13.47 1.60
N ALA A 147 3.44 -12.39 0.87
CA ALA A 147 2.18 -11.69 1.04
C ALA A 147 0.97 -12.58 0.71
N ALA A 148 1.02 -13.30 -0.41
CA ALA A 148 -0.03 -14.23 -0.80
C ALA A 148 -0.19 -15.38 0.21
N LEU A 149 0.90 -15.89 0.77
CA LEU A 149 0.87 -16.93 1.80
C LEU A 149 0.26 -16.42 3.10
N ALA A 150 0.66 -15.22 3.54
CA ALA A 150 0.09 -14.58 4.74
C ALA A 150 -1.41 -14.36 4.59
N MET A 151 -1.86 -13.95 3.40
CA MET A 151 -3.27 -13.79 3.11
C MET A 151 -4.04 -15.11 3.15
N LYS A 152 -3.50 -16.15 2.52
CA LYS A 152 -4.12 -17.48 2.59
C LYS A 152 -4.24 -17.99 4.04
N SER A 153 -3.21 -17.76 4.85
CA SER A 153 -3.23 -18.14 6.27
C SER A 153 -4.18 -17.27 7.10
N SER A 154 -4.41 -16.00 6.72
CA SER A 154 -5.35 -15.13 7.43
C SER A 154 -6.79 -15.62 7.30
N ILE A 155 -7.19 -16.15 6.15
CA ILE A 155 -8.55 -16.66 5.90
C ILE A 155 -8.82 -17.99 6.64
N ALA A 156 -7.77 -18.78 6.89
CA ALA A 156 -7.84 -20.07 7.56
C ALA A 156 -7.85 -19.99 9.10
N ALA A 157 -7.84 -18.79 9.68
CA ALA A 157 -7.77 -18.61 11.12
C ALA A 157 -9.07 -19.04 11.84
N ALA A 158 -8.98 -19.29 13.13
CA ALA A 158 -10.01 -19.96 13.91
C ALA A 158 -11.21 -19.05 14.25
N LYS A 159 -12.40 -19.66 14.35
CA LYS A 159 -13.64 -19.04 14.85
C LYS A 159 -13.49 -18.44 16.22
N ALA A 160 -14.21 -17.37 16.48
CA ALA A 160 -14.23 -16.72 17.77
C ALA A 160 -15.61 -16.19 18.17
N ASN A 161 -15.83 -16.13 19.48
CA ASN A 161 -17.08 -15.64 20.06
C ASN A 161 -17.09 -14.11 20.26
N SER A 162 -16.12 -13.40 19.72
CA SER A 162 -16.04 -11.92 19.79
C SER A 162 -15.36 -11.37 18.55
N SER A 163 -15.77 -10.18 18.14
CA SER A 163 -15.21 -9.47 17.00
C SER A 163 -14.88 -8.02 17.41
N PRO A 164 -13.67 -7.75 17.93
CA PRO A 164 -13.26 -6.44 18.42
C PRO A 164 -12.71 -5.57 17.28
N ILE A 165 -13.54 -5.27 16.28
CA ILE A 165 -13.16 -4.54 15.06
C ILE A 165 -12.67 -3.13 15.40
N MET A 166 -13.41 -2.40 16.24
CA MET A 166 -13.06 -1.03 16.65
C MET A 166 -11.70 -0.99 17.34
N ALA A 167 -11.44 -1.94 18.24
CA ALA A 167 -10.16 -2.03 18.94
C ALA A 167 -9.01 -2.40 17.99
N ALA A 168 -9.24 -3.27 17.01
CA ALA A 168 -8.24 -3.62 16.02
C ALA A 168 -7.91 -2.44 15.08
N ILE A 169 -8.92 -1.66 14.68
CA ILE A 169 -8.70 -0.45 13.88
C ILE A 169 -7.96 0.62 14.71
N GLN A 170 -8.29 0.77 16.00
CA GLN A 170 -7.58 1.65 16.93
C GLN A 170 -6.08 1.25 17.05
N ASP A 171 -5.81 -0.04 17.23
CA ASP A 171 -4.46 -0.59 17.29
C ASP A 171 -3.66 -0.29 16.00
N ILE A 172 -4.27 -0.49 14.83
CA ILE A 172 -3.68 -0.15 13.52
C ILE A 172 -3.39 1.35 13.42
N ALA A 173 -4.31 2.20 13.84
CA ALA A 173 -4.14 3.65 13.81
C ALA A 173 -2.93 4.09 14.65
N ILE A 174 -2.77 3.52 15.85
CA ILE A 174 -1.66 3.81 16.75
C ILE A 174 -0.34 3.24 16.19
N ASP A 175 -0.34 1.98 15.75
CA ASP A 175 0.88 1.28 15.36
C ASP A 175 1.39 1.70 13.97
N GLN A 176 0.47 1.88 13.00
CA GLN A 176 0.84 2.08 11.60
C GLN A 176 0.70 3.53 11.13
N PHE A 177 -0.31 4.26 11.58
CA PHE A 177 -0.63 5.58 11.01
C PHE A 177 -0.06 6.75 11.80
N SER A 178 0.23 6.58 13.09
CA SER A 178 0.80 7.64 13.94
C SER A 178 2.32 7.74 13.86
N SER A 179 3.00 6.76 13.22
CA SER A 179 4.46 6.72 13.17
C SER A 179 5.06 7.92 12.43
N ALA A 180 6.16 8.46 12.92
CA ALA A 180 6.86 9.59 12.29
C ALA A 180 7.28 9.27 10.84
N ALA A 181 7.72 8.04 10.57
CA ALA A 181 8.10 7.58 9.24
C ALA A 181 6.92 7.51 8.24
N GLY A 182 5.69 7.45 8.74
CA GLY A 182 4.46 7.41 7.92
C GLY A 182 3.66 8.71 7.94
N LYS A 183 4.18 9.81 8.53
CA LYS A 183 3.42 11.04 8.72
C LYS A 183 2.84 11.59 7.42
N ASP A 184 3.65 11.65 6.37
CA ASP A 184 3.27 12.20 5.06
C ASP A 184 2.86 11.10 4.06
N ALA A 185 2.91 9.83 4.47
CA ALA A 185 2.54 8.71 3.63
C ALA A 185 1.03 8.65 3.41
N LYS A 186 0.61 8.31 2.18
CA LYS A 186 -0.80 7.97 1.89
C LYS A 186 -1.20 6.73 2.69
N LYS A 187 -2.28 6.81 3.46
CA LYS A 187 -2.74 5.73 4.33
C LYS A 187 -4.03 5.12 3.79
N THR A 188 -4.07 3.81 3.67
CA THR A 188 -5.27 3.08 3.25
C THR A 188 -5.46 1.87 4.15
N LEU A 189 -6.67 1.69 4.66
CA LEU A 189 -7.08 0.53 5.44
C LEU A 189 -8.20 -0.20 4.71
N TYR A 190 -7.96 -1.45 4.35
CA TYR A 190 -8.98 -2.37 3.90
C TYR A 190 -9.44 -3.22 5.08
N VAL A 191 -10.74 -3.24 5.33
CA VAL A 191 -11.35 -4.11 6.35
C VAL A 191 -12.22 -5.13 5.66
N ILE A 192 -11.87 -6.41 5.80
CA ILE A 192 -12.61 -7.56 5.26
C ILE A 192 -13.34 -8.20 6.43
N SER A 193 -14.64 -7.94 6.57
CA SER A 193 -15.43 -8.30 7.73
C SER A 193 -16.94 -8.20 7.44
N ASP A 194 -17.77 -8.85 8.25
CA ASP A 194 -19.19 -8.52 8.36
C ASP A 194 -19.43 -7.20 9.12
N MET A 195 -18.35 -6.62 9.65
CA MET A 195 -18.33 -5.35 10.39
C MET A 195 -19.20 -5.37 11.67
N ILE A 196 -19.63 -6.51 12.17
CA ILE A 196 -20.45 -6.61 13.38
C ILE A 196 -19.55 -6.55 14.62
N GLU A 197 -19.42 -5.36 15.21
CA GLU A 197 -18.69 -5.21 16.48
C GLU A 197 -19.37 -6.05 17.57
N HIS A 198 -18.61 -6.95 18.18
CA HIS A 198 -19.10 -7.80 19.26
C HIS A 198 -18.07 -7.97 20.36
N THR A 199 -18.21 -7.17 21.39
CA THR A 199 -17.38 -7.22 22.60
C THR A 199 -18.24 -7.09 23.86
N ARG A 200 -17.65 -7.30 25.03
CA ARG A 200 -18.32 -7.06 26.32
C ARG A 200 -18.72 -5.58 26.51
N ASN A 201 -18.05 -4.64 25.85
CA ASN A 201 -18.30 -3.21 26.01
C ASN A 201 -19.37 -2.68 25.06
N TYR A 202 -19.51 -3.32 23.91
CA TYR A 202 -20.47 -2.92 22.87
C TYR A 202 -20.74 -4.09 21.93
N SER A 203 -22.00 -4.30 21.60
CA SER A 203 -22.40 -5.34 20.66
C SER A 203 -23.53 -4.84 19.76
N GLN A 204 -23.30 -4.95 18.46
CA GLN A 204 -24.31 -4.65 17.45
C GLN A 204 -25.34 -5.78 17.30
N TYR A 205 -25.05 -7.01 17.74
CA TYR A 205 -26.05 -8.08 17.85
C TYR A 205 -27.19 -7.74 18.81
N ALA A 206 -26.84 -7.19 19.97
CA ALA A 206 -27.83 -6.80 20.97
C ALA A 206 -28.71 -5.61 20.53
N ARG A 207 -28.31 -4.95 19.46
CA ARG A 207 -28.95 -3.74 18.92
C ARG A 207 -29.31 -3.87 17.45
N ALA A 208 -29.61 -5.08 16.99
CA ALA A 208 -29.87 -5.39 15.59
C ALA A 208 -30.92 -4.47 14.90
N GLY A 209 -31.81 -3.84 15.68
CA GLY A 209 -32.77 -2.85 15.19
C GLY A 209 -32.32 -1.37 15.33
N ASP A 210 -31.20 -1.12 16.00
CA ASP A 210 -30.76 0.23 16.36
C ASP A 210 -29.26 0.44 16.11
N LEU A 211 -28.95 0.73 14.86
CA LEU A 211 -27.60 1.07 14.41
C LEU A 211 -27.35 2.60 14.42
N SER A 212 -27.98 3.33 15.36
CA SER A 212 -27.80 4.76 15.50
C SER A 212 -26.42 5.13 16.03
N PHE A 213 -25.61 5.81 15.22
CA PHE A 213 -24.32 6.35 15.63
C PHE A 213 -24.45 7.36 16.77
N GLN A 214 -25.53 8.17 16.80
CA GLN A 214 -25.78 9.12 17.88
C GLN A 214 -25.98 8.43 19.22
N ARG A 215 -26.65 7.27 19.24
CA ARG A 215 -26.79 6.47 20.47
C ARG A 215 -25.47 5.78 20.86
N TYR A 216 -24.68 5.35 19.90
CA TYR A 216 -23.33 4.86 20.17
C TYR A 216 -22.47 5.93 20.85
N LYS A 217 -22.53 7.20 20.43
CA LYS A 217 -21.81 8.32 21.06
C LYS A 217 -22.16 8.53 22.53
N GLN A 218 -23.32 8.09 22.99
CA GLN A 218 -23.74 8.16 24.39
C GLN A 218 -23.28 6.94 25.21
N SER A 219 -22.68 5.93 24.57
CA SER A 219 -22.23 4.72 25.25
C SER A 219 -20.78 4.88 25.78
N PRO A 220 -20.41 4.13 26.84
CA PRO A 220 -19.01 4.08 27.29
C PRO A 220 -18.02 3.60 26.21
N ALA A 221 -18.49 2.83 25.25
CA ALA A 221 -17.70 2.31 24.14
C ALA A 221 -17.17 3.43 23.23
N TYR A 222 -17.92 4.52 23.11
CA TYR A 222 -17.48 5.67 22.29
C TYR A 222 -16.15 6.24 22.75
N LEU A 223 -15.98 6.49 24.04
CA LEU A 223 -14.71 6.98 24.59
C LEU A 223 -13.61 5.94 24.53
N LYS A 224 -13.97 4.66 24.73
CA LYS A 224 -13.03 3.56 24.75
C LYS A 224 -12.40 3.32 23.38
N PHE A 225 -13.19 3.37 22.32
CA PHE A 225 -12.75 3.03 20.96
C PHE A 225 -12.49 4.27 20.09
N ARG A 226 -12.46 5.44 20.69
CA ARG A 226 -12.09 6.66 19.99
C ARG A 226 -10.61 6.64 19.61
N THR A 227 -10.29 7.01 18.39
CA THR A 227 -8.92 7.03 17.87
C THR A 227 -8.73 8.18 16.88
N ASP A 228 -7.52 8.31 16.35
CA ASP A 228 -7.20 9.18 15.24
C ASP A 228 -6.72 8.33 14.05
N LEU A 229 -7.47 8.29 12.99
CA LEU A 229 -7.12 7.56 11.77
C LEU A 229 -6.11 8.32 10.89
N HIS A 230 -5.70 9.52 11.31
CA HIS A 230 -4.69 10.33 10.62
C HIS A 230 -4.99 10.53 9.11
N GLY A 231 -6.24 10.72 8.74
CA GLY A 231 -6.68 10.90 7.37
C GLY A 231 -6.62 9.62 6.51
N ALA A 232 -6.50 8.45 7.12
CA ALA A 232 -6.50 7.19 6.37
C ALA A 232 -7.82 6.97 5.64
N THR A 233 -7.73 6.53 4.38
CA THR A 233 -8.90 6.08 3.62
C THR A 233 -9.25 4.66 4.06
N VAL A 234 -10.46 4.47 4.59
CA VAL A 234 -10.96 3.16 5.03
C VAL A 234 -11.93 2.61 4.00
N ILE A 235 -11.63 1.44 3.47
CA ILE A 235 -12.42 0.73 2.46
C ILE A 235 -12.91 -0.58 3.05
N ILE A 236 -14.23 -0.79 3.06
CA ILE A 236 -14.83 -1.99 3.63
C ILE A 236 -15.12 -3.00 2.51
N ARG A 237 -14.66 -4.23 2.70
CA ARG A 237 -15.04 -5.43 1.96
C ARG A 237 -16.07 -6.18 2.80
N TYR A 238 -17.33 -5.87 2.56
CA TYR A 238 -18.42 -6.22 3.45
C TYR A 238 -18.91 -7.64 3.19
N VAL A 239 -18.81 -8.50 4.22
CA VAL A 239 -19.35 -9.85 4.24
C VAL A 239 -20.77 -9.78 4.80
N THR A 240 -21.78 -10.12 4.01
CA THR A 240 -23.18 -10.10 4.50
C THR A 240 -23.46 -11.33 5.35
N ARG A 241 -23.74 -11.14 6.63
CA ARG A 241 -24.16 -12.22 7.49
C ARG A 241 -25.65 -12.51 7.34
N GLN A 242 -25.97 -13.76 7.12
CA GLN A 242 -27.35 -14.21 6.96
C GLN A 242 -27.76 -15.14 8.11
N VAL A 243 -29.01 -15.00 8.55
CA VAL A 243 -29.68 -15.91 9.48
C VAL A 243 -31.01 -16.31 8.85
N ASN A 244 -31.21 -17.61 8.65
CA ASN A 244 -32.40 -18.16 7.98
C ASN A 244 -32.63 -17.52 6.58
N GLY A 245 -31.57 -17.26 5.82
CA GLY A 245 -31.64 -16.69 4.47
C GLY A 245 -31.96 -15.19 4.40
N GLN A 246 -31.98 -14.50 5.54
CA GLN A 246 -32.17 -13.06 5.62
C GLN A 246 -30.92 -12.37 6.19
N PRO A 247 -30.57 -11.18 5.72
CA PRO A 247 -29.49 -10.40 6.32
C PRO A 247 -29.76 -10.15 7.81
N LEU A 248 -28.76 -10.40 8.66
CA LEU A 248 -28.87 -10.21 10.10
C LEU A 248 -29.10 -8.74 10.48
N LEU A 249 -28.49 -7.83 9.75
CA LEU A 249 -28.60 -6.39 9.94
C LEU A 249 -29.04 -5.71 8.65
N ASP A 250 -29.68 -4.53 8.78
CA ASP A 250 -29.88 -3.62 7.64
C ASP A 250 -28.52 -3.11 7.14
N GLY A 251 -28.05 -3.66 6.04
CA GLY A 251 -26.72 -3.39 5.51
C GLY A 251 -26.49 -1.91 5.17
N THR A 252 -27.54 -1.16 4.80
CA THR A 252 -27.42 0.27 4.50
C THR A 252 -27.16 1.06 5.79
N LYS A 253 -27.99 0.86 6.81
CA LYS A 253 -27.82 1.52 8.11
C LYS A 253 -26.52 1.11 8.80
N HIS A 254 -26.09 -0.14 8.61
CA HIS A 254 -24.84 -0.63 9.17
C HIS A 254 -23.62 0.03 8.51
N VAL A 255 -23.63 0.18 7.20
CA VAL A 255 -22.58 0.91 6.48
C VAL A 255 -22.59 2.40 6.85
N GLU A 256 -23.75 3.03 7.01
CA GLU A 256 -23.87 4.42 7.49
C GLU A 256 -23.26 4.58 8.89
N PHE A 257 -23.53 3.65 9.82
CA PHE A 257 -22.92 3.66 11.14
C PHE A 257 -21.39 3.64 11.07
N TRP A 258 -20.80 2.76 10.25
CA TRP A 258 -19.36 2.67 10.12
C TRP A 258 -18.76 3.86 9.40
N LYS A 259 -19.45 4.43 8.43
CA LYS A 259 -19.05 5.70 7.80
C LYS A 259 -18.93 6.80 8.85
N ASP A 260 -20.00 7.00 9.66
CA ASP A 260 -20.01 8.01 10.72
C ASP A 260 -18.89 7.77 11.74
N TRP A 261 -18.63 6.50 12.11
CA TRP A 261 -17.56 6.15 13.04
C TRP A 261 -16.18 6.48 12.48
N ILE A 262 -15.94 6.17 11.19
CA ILE A 262 -14.66 6.45 10.52
C ILE A 262 -14.42 7.96 10.45
N GLU A 263 -15.43 8.73 10.04
CA GLU A 263 -15.33 10.17 9.89
C GLU A 263 -15.17 10.89 11.25
N ASP A 264 -15.88 10.45 12.28
CA ASP A 264 -15.73 10.97 13.66
C ASP A 264 -14.32 10.70 14.24
N ASN A 265 -13.64 9.63 13.77
CA ASN A 265 -12.27 9.29 14.10
C ASN A 265 -11.24 9.87 13.10
N ARG A 266 -11.58 10.92 12.37
CA ARG A 266 -10.70 11.64 11.42
C ARG A 266 -10.15 10.75 10.29
N GLY A 267 -10.90 9.73 9.87
CA GLY A 267 -10.66 8.96 8.66
C GLY A 267 -11.47 9.48 7.48
N ILE A 268 -11.22 8.91 6.31
CA ILE A 268 -11.97 9.14 5.08
C ILE A 268 -12.68 7.85 4.72
N PHE A 269 -14.02 7.86 4.64
CA PHE A 269 -14.75 6.68 4.20
C PHE A 269 -14.60 6.49 2.69
N GLY A 270 -13.87 5.44 2.29
CA GLY A 270 -13.57 5.09 0.89
C GLY A 270 -14.63 4.20 0.23
N GLY A 271 -15.71 3.91 0.96
CA GLY A 271 -16.82 3.08 0.47
C GLY A 271 -16.85 1.67 1.04
N ALA A 272 -18.00 1.00 0.84
CA ALA A 272 -18.21 -0.40 1.18
C ALA A 272 -18.66 -1.18 -0.06
N LYS A 273 -17.99 -2.30 -0.34
CA LYS A 273 -18.36 -3.21 -1.43
C LYS A 273 -18.72 -4.56 -0.84
N ARG A 274 -19.92 -5.05 -1.13
CA ARG A 274 -20.34 -6.42 -0.76
C ARG A 274 -19.51 -7.45 -1.53
N LEU A 275 -19.12 -8.50 -0.83
CA LEU A 275 -18.48 -9.67 -1.39
C LEU A 275 -19.54 -10.67 -1.86
N GLN A 276 -19.22 -11.44 -2.91
CA GLN A 276 -20.12 -12.45 -3.46
C GLN A 276 -20.14 -13.69 -2.55
N GLY A 277 -21.29 -14.36 -2.50
CA GLY A 277 -21.46 -15.58 -1.71
C GLY A 277 -21.59 -15.37 -0.21
N ALA A 278 -21.72 -14.12 0.22
CA ALA A 278 -21.92 -13.76 1.61
C ALA A 278 -23.36 -13.26 1.82
#